data_4c08c4df9e2a2fe4000ee8a3d6b930af
#
_entry.id   4c08c4df9e2a2fe4000ee8a3d6b930af
#
_cell.length_a   1.000
_cell.length_b   1.000
_cell.length_c   1.000
_cell.angle_alpha   90.00
_cell.angle_beta   90.00
_cell.angle_gamma   90.00
#
_symmetry.space_group_name_H-M   'P 1'
#
loop_
_entity.id
_entity.type
_entity.pdbx_description
1 polymer ?
#
loop_
_entity_poly.entity_id
_entity_poly.type
_entity_poly.pdbx_seq_one_letter_code
_entity_poly.pdbx_strand_id
1 'polypeptide(L)'
;MLEHTECPRCQAPNLDTEVVCFACGASLRPLPKRRRSRPPDVPWMLWLALALGLAAAGILVWQASAYVMGYRQRAGFPTWYLPAAGALSVAAGQLAFWDSRRRDRRWWRLKRAPLLKLSQTHVGDTVWVRGRVECSGPLYVPYLYQECIYYRYVLRRREDGEAGWKVVERETKAVDFHITQGDESVYVPSGHVVFEAGRHMDIPVDPSFTTVARVWALPLGIDLSVCGQVSGDTQHRRLDALDEEVPVVATWRLPDDHVRVVAGRARFARIAGWSLTILGAVLLAGGLAGI
;
A
#
# COMPACT_ATOMS: atom_id res chain seq x y z
N MET A 1 -1.34 27.31 25.86
CA MET A 1 -2.56 27.42 25.06
C MET A 1 -2.24 26.85 23.70
N LEU A 2 -3.01 25.85 23.24
CA LEU A 2 -2.85 25.32 21.87
C LEU A 2 -3.58 26.30 20.95
N GLU A 3 -2.84 26.91 20.04
CA GLU A 3 -3.40 27.78 19.02
C GLU A 3 -4.15 26.91 17.99
N HIS A 4 -5.37 27.32 17.66
CA HIS A 4 -6.21 26.65 16.68
C HIS A 4 -6.32 27.51 15.43
N THR A 5 -6.11 26.87 14.27
CA THR A 5 -6.27 27.50 12.95
C THR A 5 -7.54 26.94 12.29
N GLU A 6 -8.45 27.80 11.86
CA GLU A 6 -9.64 27.38 11.13
C GLU A 6 -9.30 26.99 9.69
N CYS A 7 -9.91 25.91 9.23
CA CYS A 7 -9.75 25.48 7.86
C CYS A 7 -10.42 26.45 6.88
N PRO A 8 -9.74 26.98 5.86
CA PRO A 8 -10.33 27.92 4.92
C PRO A 8 -11.44 27.30 4.04
N ARG A 9 -11.56 25.96 4.01
CA ARG A 9 -12.53 25.26 3.18
C ARG A 9 -13.79 24.82 3.95
N CYS A 10 -13.66 24.35 5.19
CA CYS A 10 -14.77 23.79 5.95
C CYS A 10 -14.94 24.43 7.33
N GLN A 11 -14.10 25.41 7.68
CA GLN A 11 -14.11 26.15 8.95
C GLN A 11 -13.92 25.29 10.21
N ALA A 12 -13.58 24.00 10.06
CA ALA A 12 -13.27 23.15 11.18
C ALA A 12 -12.00 23.63 11.91
N PRO A 13 -11.99 23.68 13.24
CA PRO A 13 -10.82 24.03 14.03
C PRO A 13 -9.76 22.93 13.89
N ASN A 14 -8.52 23.31 13.57
CA ASN A 14 -7.38 22.41 13.46
C ASN A 14 -6.25 22.92 14.36
N LEU A 15 -5.37 22.05 14.79
CA LEU A 15 -4.18 22.47 15.51
C LEU A 15 -3.22 23.21 14.55
N ASP A 16 -2.57 24.25 15.03
CA ASP A 16 -1.66 25.07 14.21
C ASP A 16 -0.46 24.28 13.64
N THR A 17 -0.17 23.11 14.23
CA THR A 17 0.84 22.16 13.76
C THR A 17 0.38 21.30 12.57
N GLU A 18 -0.91 21.27 12.25
CA GLU A 18 -1.45 20.44 11.19
C GLU A 18 -1.23 21.08 9.81
N VAL A 19 -0.85 20.26 8.86
CA VAL A 19 -0.61 20.68 7.46
C VAL A 19 -1.85 20.47 6.60
N VAL A 20 -2.74 19.59 7.04
CA VAL A 20 -3.95 19.17 6.33
C VAL A 20 -5.11 19.18 7.30
N CYS A 21 -6.23 19.77 6.91
CA CYS A 21 -7.44 19.77 7.71
C CYS A 21 -7.90 18.33 7.96
N PHE A 22 -8.11 17.99 9.23
CA PHE A 22 -8.55 16.66 9.61
C PHE A 22 -10.00 16.37 9.15
N ALA A 23 -10.85 17.41 9.04
CA ALA A 23 -12.24 17.25 8.69
C ALA A 23 -12.50 17.12 7.19
N CYS A 24 -11.80 17.88 6.33
CA CYS A 24 -12.07 17.89 4.88
C CYS A 24 -10.87 17.55 4.01
N GLY A 25 -9.71 17.26 4.59
CA GLY A 25 -8.48 16.95 3.87
C GLY A 25 -7.86 18.13 3.09
N ALA A 26 -8.39 19.35 3.24
CA ALA A 26 -7.82 20.52 2.60
C ALA A 26 -6.46 20.87 3.20
N SER A 27 -5.51 21.35 2.38
CA SER A 27 -4.22 21.81 2.87
C SER A 27 -4.41 23.10 3.67
N LEU A 28 -3.97 23.13 4.92
CA LEU A 28 -3.99 24.28 5.81
C LEU A 28 -2.79 25.21 5.58
N ARG A 29 -1.73 24.67 4.99
CA ARG A 29 -0.54 25.43 4.60
C ARG A 29 -0.31 25.30 3.10
N PRO A 30 0.20 26.35 2.43
CA PRO A 30 0.63 26.20 1.04
C PRO A 30 1.63 25.06 0.98
N LEU A 31 1.27 24.02 0.21
CA LEU A 31 2.11 22.83 0.06
C LEU A 31 3.51 23.26 -0.33
N PRO A 32 4.55 22.97 0.46
CA PRO A 32 5.91 23.17 0.01
C PRO A 32 6.07 22.44 -1.31
N LYS A 33 6.59 23.16 -2.33
CA LYS A 33 6.82 22.64 -3.69
C LYS A 33 7.23 21.17 -3.59
N ARG A 34 6.42 20.29 -4.21
CA ARG A 34 6.51 18.83 -4.21
C ARG A 34 7.93 18.33 -3.92
N ARG A 35 8.26 18.04 -2.69
CA ARG A 35 9.33 17.08 -2.43
C ARG A 35 8.86 15.77 -3.06
N ARG A 36 9.66 15.26 -3.98
CA ARG A 36 9.45 13.97 -4.66
C ARG A 36 8.89 13.00 -3.64
N SER A 37 7.68 12.52 -3.90
CA SER A 37 7.02 11.53 -3.08
C SER A 37 8.03 10.44 -2.75
N ARG A 38 8.19 10.13 -1.47
CA ARG A 38 8.90 8.92 -1.06
C ARG A 38 8.40 7.77 -1.94
N PRO A 39 9.30 6.96 -2.48
CA PRO A 39 8.87 5.81 -3.26
C PRO A 39 7.82 5.06 -2.43
N PRO A 40 6.75 4.55 -3.08
CA PRO A 40 5.70 3.82 -2.39
C PRO A 40 6.36 2.74 -1.52
N ASP A 41 5.80 2.49 -0.34
CA ASP A 41 6.30 1.45 0.58
C ASP A 41 6.50 0.16 -0.22
N VAL A 42 7.75 -0.06 -0.58
CA VAL A 42 8.15 -1.22 -1.39
C VAL A 42 7.96 -2.43 -0.48
N PRO A 43 7.17 -3.44 -0.88
CA PRO A 43 6.98 -4.62 -0.06
C PRO A 43 8.36 -5.17 0.35
N TRP A 44 8.52 -5.56 1.61
CA TRP A 44 9.78 -6.10 2.14
C TRP A 44 10.36 -7.23 1.28
N MET A 45 9.51 -8.01 0.59
CA MET A 45 9.91 -9.02 -0.41
C MET A 45 10.74 -8.43 -1.56
N LEU A 46 10.49 -7.20 -1.98
CA LEU A 46 11.27 -6.55 -3.04
C LEU A 46 12.64 -6.09 -2.54
N TRP A 47 12.73 -5.66 -1.28
CA TRP A 47 14.01 -5.39 -0.64
C TRP A 47 14.82 -6.67 -0.45
N LEU A 48 14.16 -7.76 -0.06
CA LEU A 48 14.78 -9.08 0.02
C LEU A 48 15.28 -9.55 -1.35
N ALA A 49 14.46 -9.43 -2.39
CA ALA A 49 14.82 -9.78 -3.76
C ALA A 49 15.98 -8.93 -4.28
N LEU A 50 16.00 -7.63 -3.98
CA LEU A 50 17.11 -6.73 -4.34
C LEU A 50 18.39 -7.13 -3.59
N ALA A 51 18.29 -7.40 -2.30
CA ALA A 51 19.42 -7.83 -1.47
C ALA A 51 20.01 -9.17 -1.95
N LEU A 52 19.15 -10.14 -2.29
CA LEU A 52 19.58 -11.42 -2.87
C LEU A 52 20.22 -11.23 -4.25
N GLY A 53 19.67 -10.35 -5.07
CA GLY A 53 20.25 -10.02 -6.39
C GLY A 53 21.62 -9.36 -6.27
N LEU A 54 21.78 -8.42 -5.34
CA LEU A 54 23.06 -7.76 -5.08
C LEU A 54 24.08 -8.73 -4.48
N ALA A 55 23.67 -9.61 -3.58
CA ALA A 55 24.54 -10.65 -3.03
C ALA A 55 25.01 -11.62 -4.12
N ALA A 56 24.12 -12.06 -5.01
CA ALA A 56 24.45 -12.91 -6.15
C ALA A 56 25.39 -12.21 -7.14
N ALA A 57 25.18 -10.92 -7.44
CA ALA A 57 26.08 -10.12 -8.27
C ALA A 57 27.45 -9.94 -7.61
N GLY A 58 27.50 -9.69 -6.30
CA GLY A 58 28.74 -9.62 -5.53
C GLY A 58 29.56 -10.92 -5.59
N ILE A 59 28.88 -12.06 -5.47
CA ILE A 59 29.47 -13.39 -5.59
C ILE A 59 30.07 -13.60 -7.01
N LEU A 60 29.35 -13.19 -8.06
CA LEU A 60 29.83 -13.27 -9.44
C LEU A 60 31.08 -12.41 -9.67
N VAL A 61 31.06 -11.17 -9.21
CA VAL A 61 32.20 -10.26 -9.34
C VAL A 61 33.39 -10.81 -8.57
N TRP A 62 33.17 -11.32 -7.37
CA TRP A 62 34.24 -11.92 -6.57
C TRP A 62 34.84 -13.18 -7.23
N GLN A 63 34.00 -14.06 -7.81
CA GLN A 63 34.46 -15.22 -8.52
C GLN A 63 35.21 -14.88 -9.82
N ALA A 64 34.69 -13.92 -10.59
CA ALA A 64 35.40 -13.44 -11.78
C ALA A 64 36.78 -12.88 -11.42
N SER A 65 36.87 -12.11 -10.33
CA SER A 65 38.15 -11.58 -9.85
C SER A 65 39.05 -12.68 -9.32
N ALA A 66 38.54 -13.68 -8.61
CA ALA A 66 39.30 -14.82 -8.12
C ALA A 66 39.84 -15.71 -9.28
N TYR A 67 39.03 -15.83 -10.35
CA TYR A 67 39.46 -16.53 -11.57
C TYR A 67 40.61 -15.81 -12.27
N VAL A 68 40.49 -14.50 -12.46
CA VAL A 68 41.52 -13.66 -13.09
C VAL A 68 42.83 -13.66 -12.26
N MET A 69 42.74 -13.74 -10.94
CA MET A 69 43.90 -13.73 -10.05
C MET A 69 44.52 -15.13 -9.76
N GLY A 70 44.04 -16.20 -10.42
CA GLY A 70 44.56 -17.56 -10.21
C GLY A 70 44.28 -18.16 -8.82
N TYR A 71 43.39 -17.55 -8.03
CA TYR A 71 43.05 -17.94 -6.65
C TYR A 71 42.14 -19.17 -6.55
N ARG A 72 41.64 -19.68 -7.69
CA ARG A 72 40.58 -20.70 -7.73
C ARG A 72 40.95 -22.01 -6.99
N GLN A 73 42.22 -22.39 -6.97
CA GLN A 73 42.63 -23.65 -6.35
C GLN A 73 42.75 -23.62 -4.81
N ARG A 74 42.76 -22.43 -4.18
CA ARG A 74 42.99 -22.31 -2.73
C ARG A 74 41.74 -22.06 -1.90
N ALA A 75 40.59 -21.71 -2.48
CA ALA A 75 39.46 -21.21 -1.73
C ALA A 75 38.43 -22.26 -1.29
N GLY A 76 38.55 -23.53 -1.74
CA GLY A 76 37.71 -24.64 -1.25
C GLY A 76 36.19 -24.48 -1.33
N PHE A 77 35.67 -23.50 -2.11
CA PHE A 77 34.25 -23.27 -2.22
C PHE A 77 33.55 -24.41 -2.94
N PRO A 78 32.47 -24.96 -2.33
CA PRO A 78 31.76 -26.06 -2.95
C PRO A 78 31.09 -25.60 -4.25
N THR A 79 31.26 -26.34 -5.34
CA THR A 79 30.77 -25.99 -6.68
C THR A 79 29.24 -25.88 -6.79
N TRP A 80 28.50 -26.46 -5.85
CA TRP A 80 27.03 -26.49 -5.84
C TRP A 80 26.38 -25.17 -5.47
N TYR A 81 27.06 -24.24 -4.82
CA TYR A 81 26.38 -23.02 -4.33
C TYR A 81 26.00 -22.04 -5.44
N LEU A 82 26.72 -22.01 -6.56
CA LEU A 82 26.34 -21.20 -7.73
C LEU A 82 25.02 -21.65 -8.35
N PRO A 83 24.84 -22.94 -8.69
CA PRO A 83 23.56 -23.43 -9.17
C PRO A 83 22.44 -23.21 -8.12
N ALA A 84 22.72 -23.38 -6.84
CA ALA A 84 21.73 -23.12 -5.78
C ALA A 84 21.32 -21.64 -5.73
N ALA A 85 22.27 -20.70 -5.77
CA ALA A 85 21.99 -19.27 -5.81
C ALA A 85 21.22 -18.89 -7.09
N GLY A 86 21.57 -19.48 -8.22
CA GLY A 86 20.87 -19.31 -9.48
C GLY A 86 19.41 -19.79 -9.41
N ALA A 87 19.17 -20.97 -8.88
CA ALA A 87 17.84 -21.53 -8.70
C ALA A 87 16.97 -20.65 -7.77
N LEU A 88 17.53 -20.19 -6.65
CA LEU A 88 16.84 -19.28 -5.72
C LEU A 88 16.50 -17.94 -6.39
N SER A 89 17.40 -17.39 -7.19
CA SER A 89 17.17 -16.13 -7.90
C SER A 89 16.06 -16.28 -8.97
N VAL A 90 16.03 -17.39 -9.69
CA VAL A 90 14.95 -17.70 -10.65
C VAL A 90 13.63 -17.84 -9.91
N ALA A 91 13.56 -18.58 -8.81
CA ALA A 91 12.35 -18.78 -8.03
C ALA A 91 11.81 -17.43 -7.49
N ALA A 92 12.69 -16.57 -6.93
CA ALA A 92 12.34 -15.23 -6.49
C ALA A 92 11.83 -14.35 -7.63
N GLY A 93 12.46 -14.43 -8.81
CA GLY A 93 12.03 -13.75 -10.02
C GLY A 93 10.64 -14.17 -10.48
N GLN A 94 10.34 -15.48 -10.46
CA GLN A 94 9.02 -16.02 -10.82
C GLN A 94 7.93 -15.58 -9.82
N LEU A 95 8.24 -15.57 -8.53
CA LEU A 95 7.31 -15.06 -7.50
C LEU A 95 7.02 -13.57 -7.71
N ALA A 96 8.04 -12.75 -7.99
CA ALA A 96 7.85 -11.33 -8.27
C ALA A 96 7.03 -11.12 -9.56
N PHE A 97 7.23 -11.94 -10.57
CA PHE A 97 6.47 -11.91 -11.81
C PHE A 97 4.99 -12.30 -11.61
N TRP A 98 4.74 -13.33 -10.81
CA TRP A 98 3.38 -13.76 -10.46
C TRP A 98 2.63 -12.68 -9.67
N ASP A 99 3.28 -12.06 -8.67
CA ASP A 99 2.73 -10.91 -7.94
C ASP A 99 2.43 -9.73 -8.88
N SER A 100 3.35 -9.44 -9.83
CA SER A 100 3.13 -8.43 -10.87
C SER A 100 1.88 -8.73 -11.71
N ARG A 101 1.69 -9.97 -12.16
CA ARG A 101 0.51 -10.36 -12.95
C ARG A 101 -0.80 -10.18 -12.20
N ARG A 102 -0.82 -10.53 -10.90
CA ARG A 102 -2.00 -10.29 -10.05
C ARG A 102 -2.32 -8.80 -9.96
N ARG A 103 -1.29 -7.96 -9.74
CA ARG A 103 -1.46 -6.50 -9.68
C ARG A 103 -1.90 -5.91 -11.02
N ASP A 104 -1.37 -6.43 -12.12
CA ASP A 104 -1.76 -6.00 -13.47
C ASP A 104 -3.24 -6.27 -13.75
N ARG A 105 -3.78 -7.43 -13.38
CA ARG A 105 -5.21 -7.73 -13.55
C ARG A 105 -6.09 -6.74 -12.79
N ARG A 106 -5.76 -6.46 -11.52
CA ARG A 106 -6.45 -5.44 -10.72
C ARG A 106 -6.34 -4.06 -11.37
N TRP A 107 -5.14 -3.67 -11.78
CA TRP A 107 -4.91 -2.39 -12.44
C TRP A 107 -5.73 -2.22 -13.72
N TRP A 108 -5.79 -3.25 -14.57
CA TRP A 108 -6.55 -3.19 -15.82
C TRP A 108 -8.05 -2.99 -15.58
N ARG A 109 -8.62 -3.66 -14.60
CA ARG A 109 -10.03 -3.51 -14.25
C ARG A 109 -10.31 -2.13 -13.66
N LEU A 110 -9.52 -1.70 -12.68
CA LEU A 110 -9.63 -0.38 -12.06
C LEU A 110 -9.48 0.77 -13.08
N LYS A 111 -8.56 0.63 -14.06
CA LYS A 111 -8.33 1.64 -15.08
C LYS A 111 -9.50 1.76 -16.06
N ARG A 112 -10.20 0.67 -16.33
CA ARG A 112 -11.34 0.67 -17.26
C ARG A 112 -12.63 1.13 -16.63
N ALA A 113 -12.73 1.08 -15.31
CA ALA A 113 -13.89 1.54 -14.58
C ALA A 113 -14.01 3.07 -14.73
N PRO A 114 -15.09 3.58 -15.29
CA PRO A 114 -15.32 5.02 -15.40
C PRO A 114 -15.65 5.60 -14.04
N LEU A 115 -15.30 6.87 -13.82
CA LEU A 115 -15.80 7.65 -12.68
C LEU A 115 -17.18 8.20 -13.08
N LEU A 116 -18.22 7.68 -12.44
CA LEU A 116 -19.60 8.08 -12.70
C LEU A 116 -20.26 8.71 -11.48
N LYS A 117 -21.28 9.52 -11.72
CA LYS A 117 -22.22 9.94 -10.68
C LYS A 117 -23.14 8.78 -10.34
N LEU A 118 -23.62 8.68 -9.11
CA LEU A 118 -24.55 7.63 -8.69
C LEU A 118 -25.80 7.54 -9.60
N SER A 119 -26.33 8.69 -10.01
CA SER A 119 -27.48 8.80 -10.93
C SER A 119 -27.23 8.17 -12.31
N GLN A 120 -25.98 8.00 -12.71
CA GLN A 120 -25.59 7.47 -14.02
C GLN A 120 -25.20 5.99 -13.98
N THR A 121 -25.22 5.37 -12.78
CA THR A 121 -24.80 3.98 -12.63
C THR A 121 -25.98 3.02 -12.83
N HIS A 122 -25.70 1.88 -13.49
CA HIS A 122 -26.66 0.81 -13.68
C HIS A 122 -26.18 -0.46 -12.98
N VAL A 123 -27.11 -1.33 -12.65
CA VAL A 123 -26.80 -2.64 -12.07
C VAL A 123 -25.94 -3.46 -13.04
N GLY A 124 -24.85 -4.01 -12.54
CA GLY A 124 -23.84 -4.73 -13.33
C GLY A 124 -22.64 -3.87 -13.75
N ASP A 125 -22.74 -2.55 -13.69
CA ASP A 125 -21.63 -1.67 -14.05
C ASP A 125 -20.46 -1.80 -13.06
N THR A 126 -19.25 -1.81 -13.60
CA THR A 126 -18.03 -1.65 -12.82
C THR A 126 -17.61 -0.18 -12.86
N VAL A 127 -17.69 0.50 -11.75
CA VAL A 127 -17.55 1.96 -11.70
C VAL A 127 -16.68 2.44 -10.54
N TRP A 128 -16.10 3.61 -10.72
CA TRP A 128 -15.65 4.45 -9.61
C TRP A 128 -16.79 5.41 -9.24
N VAL A 129 -17.10 5.46 -7.97
CA VAL A 129 -18.00 6.44 -7.38
C VAL A 129 -17.21 7.27 -6.38
N ARG A 130 -17.40 8.59 -6.36
CA ARG A 130 -16.79 9.47 -5.38
C ARG A 130 -17.88 10.28 -4.69
N GLY A 131 -17.94 10.20 -3.38
CA GLY A 131 -18.91 10.94 -2.60
C GLY A 131 -18.51 11.02 -1.13
N ARG A 132 -19.39 11.61 -0.35
CA ARG A 132 -19.22 11.78 1.09
C ARG A 132 -19.49 10.47 1.82
N VAL A 133 -18.64 10.15 2.78
CA VAL A 133 -18.79 8.94 3.60
C VAL A 133 -19.75 9.18 4.73
N GLU A 134 -20.75 8.30 4.86
CA GLU A 134 -21.72 8.28 5.94
C GLU A 134 -21.86 6.89 6.54
N CYS A 135 -22.13 6.79 7.83
CA CYS A 135 -22.26 5.53 8.55
C CYS A 135 -23.22 5.72 9.74
N SER A 136 -24.06 4.74 10.00
CA SER A 136 -24.99 4.74 11.13
C SER A 136 -24.35 4.35 12.46
N GLY A 137 -23.24 3.61 12.42
CA GLY A 137 -22.52 3.12 13.60
C GLY A 137 -21.02 3.30 13.44
N PRO A 138 -20.48 4.53 13.60
CA PRO A 138 -19.07 4.79 13.39
C PRO A 138 -18.19 4.07 14.41
N LEU A 139 -16.96 3.76 13.98
CA LEU A 139 -15.89 3.35 14.88
C LEU A 139 -15.20 4.58 15.46
N TYR A 140 -14.63 4.42 16.63
CA TYR A 140 -13.74 5.43 17.23
C TYR A 140 -12.30 4.98 17.11
N VAL A 141 -11.48 5.84 16.52
CA VAL A 141 -10.04 5.58 16.39
C VAL A 141 -9.42 5.57 17.80
N PRO A 142 -8.74 4.50 18.21
CA PRO A 142 -8.02 4.48 19.47
C PRO A 142 -7.02 5.64 19.57
N TYR A 143 -6.93 6.25 20.74
CA TYR A 143 -6.04 7.38 21.06
C TYR A 143 -6.37 8.73 20.38
N LEU A 144 -7.27 8.78 19.39
CA LEU A 144 -7.70 10.01 18.72
C LEU A 144 -9.15 10.39 19.03
N TYR A 145 -9.98 9.44 19.47
CA TYR A 145 -11.40 9.61 19.70
C TYR A 145 -12.17 10.18 18.48
N GLN A 146 -11.64 9.97 17.28
CA GLN A 146 -12.22 10.43 16.04
C GLN A 146 -13.12 9.36 15.42
N GLU A 147 -14.31 9.76 14.98
CA GLU A 147 -15.23 8.87 14.24
C GLU A 147 -14.67 8.51 12.86
N CYS A 148 -14.75 7.22 12.52
CA CYS A 148 -14.25 6.70 11.25
C CYS A 148 -15.04 5.46 10.80
N ILE A 149 -14.90 5.10 9.52
CA ILE A 149 -15.43 3.85 8.97
C ILE A 149 -14.39 2.73 8.97
N TYR A 150 -13.14 3.09 9.06
CA TYR A 150 -12.01 2.17 9.05
C TYR A 150 -10.86 2.74 9.86
N TYR A 151 -10.26 1.88 10.67
CA TYR A 151 -8.94 2.15 11.22
C TYR A 151 -8.06 0.89 11.24
N ARG A 152 -6.78 1.15 11.21
CA ARG A 152 -5.73 0.18 11.54
C ARG A 152 -4.74 0.88 12.43
N TYR A 153 -4.39 0.29 13.56
CA TYR A 153 -3.29 0.78 14.37
C TYR A 153 -2.27 -0.30 14.67
N VAL A 154 -1.04 0.14 14.95
CA VAL A 154 0.07 -0.70 15.39
C VAL A 154 0.71 0.02 16.58
N LEU A 155 0.53 -0.56 17.77
CA LEU A 155 1.16 -0.09 18.98
C LEU A 155 2.60 -0.60 19.03
N ARG A 156 3.55 0.31 19.19
CA ARG A 156 4.97 0.00 19.25
C ARG A 156 5.52 0.51 20.56
N ARG A 157 6.37 -0.29 21.21
CA ARG A 157 7.09 0.09 22.41
C ARG A 157 8.58 -0.02 22.19
N ARG A 158 9.32 0.94 22.72
CA ARG A 158 10.78 0.92 22.81
C ARG A 158 11.15 0.55 24.24
N GLU A 159 11.91 -0.53 24.42
CA GLU A 159 12.44 -0.93 25.71
C GLU A 159 13.77 -0.19 25.97
N ASP A 160 14.02 0.16 27.23
CA ASP A 160 15.25 0.85 27.63
C ASP A 160 16.47 -0.01 27.31
N GLY A 161 17.45 0.60 26.62
CA GLY A 161 18.66 -0.10 26.18
C GLY A 161 18.54 -0.83 24.82
N GLU A 162 17.37 -0.92 24.23
CA GLU A 162 17.20 -1.51 22.89
C GLU A 162 17.14 -0.45 21.77
N ALA A 163 17.85 -0.71 20.66
CA ALA A 163 17.87 0.20 19.51
C ALA A 163 16.59 0.13 18.63
N GLY A 164 15.66 -0.77 18.92
CA GLY A 164 14.52 -1.07 18.06
C GLY A 164 13.15 -0.87 18.71
N TRP A 165 12.12 -0.72 17.85
CA TRP A 165 10.72 -0.69 18.26
C TRP A 165 10.14 -2.10 18.19
N LYS A 166 9.57 -2.61 19.28
CA LYS A 166 8.79 -3.85 19.31
C LYS A 166 7.31 -3.57 19.06
N VAL A 167 6.66 -4.36 18.24
CA VAL A 167 5.21 -4.30 18.05
C VAL A 167 4.54 -5.03 19.21
N VAL A 168 3.74 -4.30 19.98
CA VAL A 168 3.01 -4.82 21.14
C VAL A 168 1.61 -5.29 20.74
N GLU A 169 0.95 -4.50 19.88
CA GLU A 169 -0.43 -4.74 19.51
C GLU A 169 -0.70 -4.32 18.06
N ARG A 170 -1.66 -5.00 17.42
CA ARG A 170 -2.17 -4.62 16.08
C ARG A 170 -3.67 -4.85 16.07
N GLU A 171 -4.39 -3.86 15.58
CA GLU A 171 -5.82 -4.00 15.36
C GLU A 171 -6.20 -3.38 14.02
N THR A 172 -7.21 -3.97 13.37
CA THR A 172 -7.83 -3.44 12.17
C THR A 172 -9.32 -3.65 12.28
N LYS A 173 -10.09 -2.57 12.18
CA LYS A 173 -11.56 -2.61 12.18
C LYS A 173 -12.12 -1.81 11.03
N ALA A 174 -13.24 -2.27 10.52
CA ALA A 174 -14.03 -1.61 9.49
C ALA A 174 -15.50 -1.80 9.77
N VAL A 175 -16.32 -0.86 9.35
CA VAL A 175 -17.79 -0.95 9.38
C VAL A 175 -18.34 -0.67 8.00
N ASP A 176 -19.55 -1.15 7.78
CA ASP A 176 -20.31 -0.86 6.57
C ASP A 176 -20.64 0.62 6.51
N PHE A 177 -20.66 1.17 5.32
CA PHE A 177 -20.85 2.61 5.13
C PHE A 177 -21.63 2.91 3.84
N HIS A 178 -22.04 4.13 3.70
CA HIS A 178 -22.65 4.65 2.49
C HIS A 178 -21.76 5.71 1.87
N ILE A 179 -21.77 5.76 0.56
CA ILE A 179 -21.24 6.88 -0.21
C ILE A 179 -22.44 7.69 -0.69
N THR A 180 -22.52 8.95 -0.27
CA THR A 180 -23.63 9.86 -0.62
C THR A 180 -23.18 10.89 -1.63
N GLN A 181 -24.03 11.20 -2.59
CA GLN A 181 -23.80 12.15 -3.66
C GLN A 181 -25.12 12.91 -3.95
N GLY A 182 -25.29 14.06 -3.29
CA GLY A 182 -26.59 14.73 -3.24
C GLY A 182 -27.61 13.90 -2.47
N ASP A 183 -28.75 13.60 -3.08
CA ASP A 183 -29.81 12.81 -2.48
C ASP A 183 -29.67 11.29 -2.71
N GLU A 184 -28.67 10.89 -3.49
CA GLU A 184 -28.41 9.49 -3.79
C GLU A 184 -27.35 8.90 -2.89
N SER A 185 -27.52 7.62 -2.53
CA SER A 185 -26.55 6.88 -1.75
C SER A 185 -26.36 5.46 -2.29
N VAL A 186 -25.17 4.92 -2.04
CA VAL A 186 -24.83 3.54 -2.33
C VAL A 186 -24.22 2.88 -1.10
N TYR A 187 -24.72 1.73 -0.74
CA TYR A 187 -24.22 0.93 0.36
C TYR A 187 -22.94 0.20 0.00
N VAL A 188 -21.97 0.18 0.90
CA VAL A 188 -20.68 -0.49 0.73
C VAL A 188 -20.43 -1.41 1.92
N PRO A 189 -20.55 -2.74 1.76
CA PRO A 189 -20.26 -3.70 2.82
C PRO A 189 -18.77 -3.79 3.07
N SER A 190 -18.33 -3.61 4.29
CA SER A 190 -16.91 -3.56 4.67
C SER A 190 -16.16 -4.89 4.52
N GLY A 191 -16.88 -6.02 4.56
CA GLY A 191 -16.27 -7.37 4.54
C GLY A 191 -15.46 -7.70 3.30
N HIS A 192 -15.70 -7.01 2.18
CA HIS A 192 -15.02 -7.23 0.90
C HIS A 192 -14.29 -5.99 0.39
N VAL A 193 -14.00 -5.02 1.29
CA VAL A 193 -13.35 -3.77 0.94
C VAL A 193 -11.87 -3.80 1.28
N VAL A 194 -11.03 -3.42 0.34
CA VAL A 194 -9.63 -3.06 0.59
C VAL A 194 -9.56 -1.56 0.82
N PHE A 195 -9.33 -1.18 2.06
CA PHE A 195 -9.18 0.21 2.45
C PHE A 195 -7.75 0.68 2.21
N GLU A 196 -7.59 1.71 1.38
CA GLU A 196 -6.34 2.44 1.25
C GLU A 196 -6.42 3.73 2.06
N ALA A 197 -6.22 3.61 3.36
CA ALA A 197 -6.03 4.77 4.21
C ALA A 197 -4.74 5.52 3.79
N GLY A 198 -4.77 6.83 3.90
CA GLY A 198 -3.70 7.70 3.46
C GLY A 198 -2.40 7.54 4.27
N ARG A 199 -1.87 8.66 4.76
CA ARG A 199 -0.70 8.64 5.64
C ARG A 199 -1.10 8.13 7.02
N HIS A 200 -0.17 7.47 7.69
CA HIS A 200 -0.31 7.16 9.11
C HIS A 200 0.02 8.39 9.95
N MET A 201 -0.56 8.45 11.12
CA MET A 201 -0.18 9.34 12.21
C MET A 201 0.54 8.51 13.27
N ASP A 202 1.63 9.03 13.79
CA ASP A 202 2.32 8.46 14.95
C ASP A 202 1.90 9.27 16.19
N ILE A 203 1.19 8.63 17.12
CA ILE A 203 0.61 9.25 18.31
C ILE A 203 1.38 8.73 19.53
N PRO A 204 2.04 9.58 20.30
CA PRO A 204 2.64 9.16 21.56
C PRO A 204 1.53 8.77 22.55
N VAL A 205 1.65 7.58 23.12
CA VAL A 205 0.69 7.03 24.09
C VAL A 205 1.12 7.36 25.52
N ASP A 206 2.42 7.50 25.72
CA ASP A 206 3.01 7.89 26.99
C ASP A 206 3.82 9.19 26.88
N PRO A 207 4.00 9.94 27.98
CA PRO A 207 4.78 11.19 28.01
C PRO A 207 6.27 11.00 27.71
N SER A 208 6.79 9.80 27.88
CA SER A 208 8.21 9.46 27.64
C SER A 208 8.48 9.09 26.17
N PHE A 209 7.45 9.04 25.33
CA PHE A 209 7.55 8.62 23.94
C PHE A 209 8.15 7.21 23.76
N THR A 210 8.09 6.39 24.80
CA THR A 210 8.51 4.98 24.72
C THR A 210 7.46 4.09 24.08
N THR A 211 6.20 4.54 24.08
CA THR A 211 5.07 3.85 23.42
C THR A 211 4.42 4.76 22.39
N VAL A 212 4.36 4.31 21.15
CA VAL A 212 3.77 5.06 20.01
C VAL A 212 2.76 4.21 19.31
N ALA A 213 1.55 4.75 19.11
CA ALA A 213 0.53 4.17 18.27
C ALA A 213 0.66 4.74 16.85
N ARG A 214 0.91 3.87 15.88
CA ARG A 214 0.85 4.22 14.45
C ARG A 214 -0.53 3.92 13.91
N VAL A 215 -1.26 4.96 13.52
CA VAL A 215 -2.68 4.88 13.15
C VAL A 215 -2.89 5.25 11.70
N TRP A 216 -3.69 4.46 11.01
CA TRP A 216 -4.29 4.74 9.70
C TRP A 216 -5.80 4.76 9.90
N ALA A 217 -6.48 5.81 9.48
CA ALA A 217 -7.92 5.93 9.59
C ALA A 217 -8.54 6.54 8.34
N LEU A 218 -9.80 6.22 8.11
CA LEU A 218 -10.68 6.90 7.14
C LEU A 218 -11.84 7.51 7.91
N PRO A 219 -11.77 8.82 8.20
CA PRO A 219 -12.79 9.53 8.97
C PRO A 219 -14.16 9.59 8.27
N LEU A 220 -15.20 9.85 9.03
CA LEU A 220 -16.51 10.20 8.49
C LEU A 220 -16.49 11.58 7.80
N GLY A 221 -17.42 11.77 6.88
CA GLY A 221 -17.64 13.04 6.23
C GLY A 221 -16.60 13.45 5.20
N ILE A 222 -15.57 12.62 4.95
CA ILE A 222 -14.60 12.87 3.87
C ILE A 222 -15.14 12.40 2.53
N ASP A 223 -14.61 12.98 1.44
CA ASP A 223 -14.84 12.46 0.10
C ASP A 223 -13.95 11.25 -0.14
N LEU A 224 -14.58 10.11 -0.40
CA LEU A 224 -13.92 8.85 -0.69
C LEU A 224 -14.24 8.40 -2.13
N SER A 225 -13.25 7.86 -2.82
CA SER A 225 -13.44 7.19 -4.10
C SER A 225 -13.54 5.68 -3.87
N VAL A 226 -14.63 5.07 -4.33
CA VAL A 226 -14.86 3.64 -4.18
C VAL A 226 -15.05 3.01 -5.56
N CYS A 227 -14.33 1.93 -5.84
CA CYS A 227 -14.49 1.13 -7.05
C CYS A 227 -15.10 -0.21 -6.71
N GLY A 228 -16.16 -0.56 -7.40
CA GLY A 228 -16.87 -1.82 -7.24
C GLY A 228 -17.83 -2.09 -8.39
N GLN A 229 -18.50 -3.22 -8.35
CA GLN A 229 -19.61 -3.54 -9.23
C GLN A 229 -20.93 -3.13 -8.57
N VAL A 230 -21.76 -2.40 -9.30
CA VAL A 230 -23.07 -1.99 -8.80
C VAL A 230 -24.01 -3.20 -8.83
N SER A 231 -24.60 -3.49 -7.68
CA SER A 231 -25.61 -4.55 -7.49
C SER A 231 -26.84 -4.00 -6.76
N GLY A 232 -27.86 -4.83 -6.61
CA GLY A 232 -29.13 -4.45 -5.97
C GLY A 232 -30.14 -3.92 -6.96
N ASP A 233 -31.10 -3.15 -6.47
CA ASP A 233 -32.10 -2.46 -7.26
C ASP A 233 -31.88 -0.94 -7.26
N THR A 234 -32.77 -0.18 -7.90
CA THR A 234 -32.64 1.28 -7.99
C THR A 234 -32.79 1.99 -6.64
N GLN A 235 -33.45 1.36 -5.66
CA GLN A 235 -33.65 1.93 -4.32
C GLN A 235 -32.58 1.49 -3.32
N HIS A 236 -32.01 0.28 -3.51
CA HIS A 236 -31.05 -0.33 -2.61
C HIS A 236 -29.77 -0.70 -3.39
N ARG A 237 -29.12 0.30 -3.95
CA ARG A 237 -27.84 0.12 -4.65
C ARG A 237 -26.74 -0.26 -3.66
N ARG A 238 -25.90 -1.18 -4.10
CA ARG A 238 -24.77 -1.69 -3.33
C ARG A 238 -23.54 -1.80 -4.24
N LEU A 239 -22.36 -1.60 -3.69
CA LEU A 239 -21.10 -1.87 -4.37
C LEU A 239 -20.50 -3.16 -3.83
N ASP A 240 -20.39 -4.13 -4.70
CA ASP A 240 -19.81 -5.44 -4.42
C ASP A 240 -18.42 -5.60 -5.05
N ALA A 241 -17.69 -6.65 -4.66
CA ALA A 241 -16.47 -7.05 -5.30
C ALA A 241 -16.73 -7.41 -6.78
N LEU A 242 -15.77 -7.07 -7.65
CA LEU A 242 -15.87 -7.41 -9.07
C LEU A 242 -15.77 -8.92 -9.31
N ASP A 243 -14.95 -9.58 -8.50
CA ASP A 243 -14.80 -11.03 -8.36
C ASP A 243 -13.96 -11.31 -7.08
N GLU A 244 -13.67 -12.59 -6.79
CA GLU A 244 -12.87 -13.00 -5.64
C GLU A 244 -11.45 -12.39 -5.64
N GLU A 245 -10.89 -12.10 -6.82
CA GLU A 245 -9.54 -11.54 -6.97
C GLU A 245 -9.52 -10.01 -6.88
N VAL A 246 -10.63 -9.33 -7.18
CA VAL A 246 -10.72 -7.86 -7.21
C VAL A 246 -11.79 -7.37 -6.25
N PRO A 247 -11.42 -7.18 -4.98
CA PRO A 247 -12.33 -6.66 -3.97
C PRO A 247 -12.74 -5.22 -4.29
N VAL A 248 -13.76 -4.73 -3.62
CA VAL A 248 -14.07 -3.30 -3.60
C VAL A 248 -12.85 -2.54 -3.10
N VAL A 249 -12.49 -1.46 -3.76
CA VAL A 249 -11.37 -0.60 -3.37
C VAL A 249 -11.90 0.73 -2.88
N ALA A 250 -11.61 1.08 -1.64
CA ALA A 250 -11.94 2.37 -1.06
C ALA A 250 -10.66 3.19 -0.81
N THR A 251 -10.55 4.37 -1.42
CA THR A 251 -9.37 5.22 -1.33
C THR A 251 -9.74 6.70 -1.25
N TRP A 252 -8.99 7.46 -0.48
CA TRP A 252 -9.11 8.92 -0.40
C TRP A 252 -8.56 9.63 -1.66
N ARG A 253 -7.80 8.91 -2.50
CA ARG A 253 -7.21 9.44 -3.72
C ARG A 253 -8.25 9.56 -4.82
N LEU A 254 -7.96 10.42 -5.79
CA LEU A 254 -8.68 10.40 -7.07
C LEU A 254 -8.41 9.06 -7.78
N PRO A 255 -9.39 8.53 -8.55
CA PRO A 255 -9.22 7.27 -9.28
C PRO A 255 -7.97 7.20 -10.13
N ASP A 256 -7.67 8.24 -10.91
CA ASP A 256 -6.49 8.31 -11.77
C ASP A 256 -5.17 8.22 -10.99
N ASP A 257 -5.07 8.91 -9.85
CA ASP A 257 -3.88 8.87 -9.02
C ASP A 257 -3.70 7.50 -8.37
N HIS A 258 -4.80 6.87 -7.94
CA HIS A 258 -4.77 5.50 -7.42
C HIS A 258 -4.28 4.52 -8.48
N VAL A 259 -4.87 4.56 -9.67
CA VAL A 259 -4.50 3.73 -10.81
C VAL A 259 -3.01 3.89 -11.17
N ARG A 260 -2.49 5.12 -11.18
CA ARG A 260 -1.05 5.38 -11.43
C ARG A 260 -0.15 4.72 -10.38
N VAL A 261 -0.53 4.77 -9.11
CA VAL A 261 0.25 4.14 -8.03
C VAL A 261 0.26 2.61 -8.17
N VAL A 262 -0.90 2.00 -8.43
CA VAL A 262 -1.00 0.55 -8.62
C VAL A 262 -0.20 0.10 -9.85
N ALA A 263 -0.32 0.83 -10.97
CA ALA A 263 0.46 0.58 -12.19
C ALA A 263 1.98 0.69 -11.95
N GLY A 264 2.40 1.70 -11.20
CA GLY A 264 3.83 1.88 -10.85
C GLY A 264 4.38 0.68 -10.06
N ARG A 265 3.62 0.22 -9.06
CA ARG A 265 3.99 -0.97 -8.27
C ARG A 265 4.08 -2.24 -9.13
N ALA A 266 3.12 -2.45 -10.04
CA ALA A 266 3.11 -3.60 -10.95
C ALA A 266 4.31 -3.57 -11.92
N ARG A 267 4.62 -2.40 -12.51
CA ARG A 267 5.80 -2.23 -13.40
C ARG A 267 7.09 -2.53 -12.66
N PHE A 268 7.25 -2.00 -11.45
CA PHE A 268 8.44 -2.23 -10.64
C PHE A 268 8.64 -3.72 -10.31
N ALA A 269 7.58 -4.41 -9.87
CA ALA A 269 7.63 -5.84 -9.59
C ALA A 269 7.99 -6.66 -10.84
N ARG A 270 7.51 -6.25 -12.02
CA ARG A 270 7.83 -6.91 -13.30
C ARG A 270 9.31 -6.73 -13.66
N ILE A 271 9.84 -5.52 -13.56
CA ILE A 271 11.26 -5.24 -13.83
C ILE A 271 12.13 -6.05 -12.88
N ALA A 272 11.84 -6.01 -11.58
CA ALA A 272 12.58 -6.79 -10.58
C ALA A 272 12.52 -8.30 -10.86
N GLY A 273 11.33 -8.81 -11.25
CA GLY A 273 11.16 -10.22 -11.62
C GLY A 273 12.03 -10.63 -12.81
N TRP A 274 12.04 -9.84 -13.88
CA TRP A 274 12.89 -10.10 -15.04
C TRP A 274 14.38 -10.05 -14.70
N SER A 275 14.83 -9.03 -13.95
CA SER A 275 16.23 -8.88 -13.56
C SER A 275 16.72 -10.07 -12.75
N LEU A 276 15.91 -10.55 -11.79
CA LEU A 276 16.25 -11.72 -10.98
C LEU A 276 16.26 -13.02 -11.79
N THR A 277 15.32 -13.18 -12.71
CA THR A 277 15.28 -14.38 -13.57
C THR A 277 16.49 -14.46 -14.49
N ILE A 278 16.86 -13.34 -15.12
CA ILE A 278 18.04 -13.26 -15.99
C ILE A 278 19.31 -13.55 -15.18
N LEU A 279 19.48 -12.90 -14.03
CA LEU A 279 20.62 -13.12 -13.16
C LEU A 279 20.71 -14.58 -12.72
N GLY A 280 19.60 -15.16 -12.30
CA GLY A 280 19.53 -16.57 -11.90
C GLY A 280 19.88 -17.53 -13.03
N ALA A 281 19.44 -17.25 -14.26
CA ALA A 281 19.78 -18.05 -15.44
C ALA A 281 21.31 -18.00 -15.75
N VAL A 282 21.92 -16.82 -15.65
CA VAL A 282 23.37 -16.65 -15.82
C VAL A 282 24.16 -17.44 -14.77
N LEU A 283 23.72 -17.38 -13.50
CA LEU A 283 24.37 -18.14 -12.41
C LEU A 283 24.24 -19.65 -12.59
N LEU A 284 23.07 -20.13 -13.03
CA LEU A 284 22.87 -21.55 -13.35
C LEU A 284 23.77 -22.01 -14.49
N ALA A 285 23.82 -21.26 -15.59
CA ALA A 285 24.64 -21.61 -16.74
C ALA A 285 26.12 -21.62 -16.38
N GLY A 286 26.58 -20.60 -15.62
CA GLY A 286 27.97 -20.55 -15.14
C GLY A 286 28.34 -21.69 -14.20
N GLY A 287 27.41 -22.05 -13.29
CA GLY A 287 27.61 -23.19 -12.38
C GLY A 287 27.67 -24.54 -13.08
N LEU A 288 26.81 -24.75 -14.10
CA LEU A 288 26.76 -25.98 -14.88
C LEU A 288 27.97 -26.11 -15.85
N ALA A 289 28.47 -25.01 -16.37
CA ALA A 289 29.65 -24.97 -17.23
C ALA A 289 30.98 -25.25 -16.47
N GLY A 290 30.92 -25.41 -15.16
CA GLY A 290 32.11 -25.66 -14.34
C GLY A 290 33.08 -24.47 -14.24
N ILE A 291 32.57 -23.26 -14.56
CA ILE A 291 33.30 -21.98 -14.48
C ILE A 291 33.54 -21.53 -13.06
#